data_fb7362d828b7aa2bd33cbfe10d8949f3
#
_entry.id   fb7362d828b7aa2bd33cbfe10d8949f3
#
_cell.length_a   1.000
_cell.length_b   1.000
_cell.length_c   1.000
_cell.angle_alpha   90.00
_cell.angle_beta   90.00
_cell.angle_gamma   90.00
#
_symmetry.space_group_name_H-M   'P 1'
#
loop_
_entity.id
_entity.type
_entity.pdbx_description
1 polymer ?
#
loop_
_entity_poly.entity_id
_entity_poly.type
_entity_poly.pdbx_seq_one_letter_code
_entity_poly.pdbx_strand_id
1 'polypeptide(L)'
;DRLVTEWRLKSDRDRTGDELAIRYHSLFQISAIDPTAISGFIVASVVPTLETAWLAYAARYLAGQLRAEPLAVTNATRTGIKVATENPSEVGADRIVNAVAAWQRFAAPLIVIDFGTAITFDCVNANREYLGGAILPGLGISLDALAARTAKLPRVDIDRPPESIIGRTTVDAIRSGLLVGTGGMVDRMVDRLAAELTDDRNAIRLIGTGGMAHLIAPYSKSLQLVDPHLTLRGLQIIYEMNRGHAA
;
A
#
# COMPACT_ATOMS: atom_id res chain seq x y z
N ASP A 1 17.29 2.47 -11.72
CA ASP A 1 17.30 1.68 -10.47
C ASP A 1 16.40 0.47 -10.63
N ARG A 2 16.82 -0.67 -10.09
CA ARG A 2 16.15 -1.96 -10.26
C ARG A 2 15.79 -2.53 -8.90
N LEU A 3 14.55 -3.00 -8.72
CA LEU A 3 14.18 -3.84 -7.59
C LEU A 3 14.99 -5.14 -7.65
N VAL A 4 15.77 -5.41 -6.61
CA VAL A 4 16.63 -6.61 -6.54
C VAL A 4 15.83 -7.80 -6.05
N THR A 5 15.09 -7.61 -4.97
CA THR A 5 14.19 -8.63 -4.39
C THR A 5 13.12 -7.97 -3.53
N GLU A 6 12.09 -8.74 -3.21
CA GLU A 6 11.06 -8.37 -2.24
C GLU A 6 10.67 -9.58 -1.40
N TRP A 7 10.21 -9.33 -0.20
CA TRP A 7 9.66 -10.35 0.69
C TRP A 7 8.36 -9.84 1.30
N ARG A 8 7.41 -10.74 1.44
CA ARG A 8 6.16 -10.47 2.14
C ARG A 8 6.12 -11.29 3.43
N LEU A 9 6.07 -10.61 4.55
CA LEU A 9 6.04 -11.20 5.88
C LEU A 9 4.77 -10.76 6.62
N LYS A 10 4.30 -11.60 7.53
CA LYS A 10 3.22 -11.20 8.44
C LYS A 10 3.74 -10.12 9.39
N SER A 11 3.03 -8.99 9.44
CA SER A 11 3.27 -7.95 10.44
C SER A 11 2.87 -8.44 11.83
N ASP A 12 3.72 -8.20 12.79
CA ASP A 12 3.53 -8.51 14.19
C ASP A 12 3.96 -7.28 15.00
N ARG A 13 3.00 -6.65 15.68
CA ARG A 13 3.19 -5.37 16.36
C ARG A 13 4.14 -5.43 17.55
N ASP A 14 4.30 -6.62 18.11
CA ASP A 14 5.08 -6.84 19.33
C ASP A 14 6.52 -7.27 19.04
N ARG A 15 6.91 -7.29 17.76
CA ARG A 15 8.24 -7.74 17.31
C ARG A 15 9.32 -6.75 17.68
N THR A 16 10.44 -7.27 18.21
CA THR A 16 11.63 -6.51 18.56
C THR A 16 12.58 -6.32 17.37
N GLY A 17 13.52 -5.36 17.47
CA GLY A 17 14.56 -5.17 16.46
C GLY A 17 15.47 -6.39 16.29
N ASP A 18 15.71 -7.16 17.36
CA ASP A 18 16.53 -8.38 17.33
C ASP A 18 15.81 -9.51 16.57
N GLU A 19 14.50 -9.68 16.73
CA GLU A 19 13.71 -10.62 15.95
C GLU A 19 13.63 -10.24 14.46
N LEU A 20 13.57 -8.95 14.16
CA LEU A 20 13.69 -8.46 12.78
C LEU A 20 15.07 -8.82 12.21
N ALA A 21 16.15 -8.64 12.97
CA ALA A 21 17.50 -8.99 12.53
C ALA A 21 17.60 -10.47 12.16
N ILE A 22 17.17 -11.38 13.02
CA ILE A 22 17.20 -12.83 12.77
C ILE A 22 16.47 -13.15 11.44
N ARG A 23 15.26 -12.60 11.25
CA ARG A 23 14.45 -12.88 10.05
C ARG A 23 15.09 -12.34 8.78
N TYR A 24 15.51 -11.07 8.80
CA TYR A 24 16.03 -10.43 7.59
C TYR A 24 17.41 -10.94 7.21
N HIS A 25 18.28 -11.25 8.19
CA HIS A 25 19.55 -11.90 7.89
C HIS A 25 19.35 -13.30 7.29
N SER A 26 18.37 -14.07 7.77
CA SER A 26 18.01 -15.34 7.14
C SER A 26 17.50 -15.16 5.71
N LEU A 27 16.67 -14.15 5.45
CA LEU A 27 16.17 -13.84 4.10
C LEU A 27 17.28 -13.38 3.17
N PHE A 28 18.22 -12.57 3.63
CA PHE A 28 19.41 -12.19 2.86
C PHE A 28 20.24 -13.41 2.46
N GLN A 29 20.48 -14.33 3.41
CA GLN A 29 21.20 -15.58 3.13
C GLN A 29 20.47 -16.44 2.10
N ILE A 30 19.17 -16.69 2.28
CA ILE A 30 18.36 -17.49 1.35
C ILE A 30 18.34 -16.88 -0.05
N SER A 31 18.34 -15.56 -0.16
CA SER A 31 18.29 -14.83 -1.42
C SER A 31 19.69 -14.53 -2.00
N ALA A 32 20.76 -15.02 -1.37
CA ALA A 32 22.14 -14.75 -1.74
C ALA A 32 22.45 -13.24 -1.86
N ILE A 33 21.89 -12.41 -0.97
CA ILE A 33 22.14 -10.97 -0.90
C ILE A 33 23.12 -10.72 0.23
N ASP A 34 24.19 -10.01 -0.10
CA ASP A 34 25.17 -9.54 0.89
C ASP A 34 24.57 -8.37 1.69
N PRO A 35 24.32 -8.53 3.00
CA PRO A 35 23.78 -7.43 3.82
C PRO A 35 24.72 -6.20 3.85
N THR A 36 26.02 -6.37 3.65
CA THR A 36 26.99 -5.27 3.68
C THR A 36 26.85 -4.32 2.48
N ALA A 37 26.16 -4.75 1.42
CA ALA A 37 25.86 -3.92 0.27
C ALA A 37 24.70 -2.92 0.53
N ILE A 38 24.00 -3.05 1.66
CA ILE A 38 22.88 -2.16 2.02
C ILE A 38 23.46 -0.82 2.48
N SER A 39 23.21 0.23 1.72
CA SER A 39 23.74 1.57 1.99
C SER A 39 22.70 2.60 2.42
N GLY A 40 21.43 2.21 2.50
CA GLY A 40 20.33 3.08 2.91
C GLY A 40 19.19 2.30 3.52
N PHE A 41 18.42 2.96 4.38
CA PHE A 41 17.26 2.36 5.06
C PHE A 41 16.13 3.37 5.13
N ILE A 42 14.93 2.95 4.72
CA ILE A 42 13.70 3.72 4.87
C ILE A 42 12.55 2.81 5.28
N VAL A 43 11.69 3.31 6.14
CA VAL A 43 10.48 2.61 6.59
C VAL A 43 9.27 3.54 6.57
N ALA A 44 8.13 3.03 6.14
CA ALA A 44 6.82 3.60 6.38
C ALA A 44 6.00 2.62 7.22
N SER A 45 5.52 3.07 8.35
CA SER A 45 4.73 2.25 9.28
C SER A 45 3.56 3.05 9.82
N VAL A 46 2.41 2.36 9.97
CA VAL A 46 1.24 2.87 10.69
C VAL A 46 1.14 2.25 12.10
N VAL A 47 2.17 1.51 12.51
CA VAL A 47 2.28 0.87 13.82
C VAL A 47 3.51 1.43 14.55
N PRO A 48 3.35 2.34 15.54
CA PRO A 48 4.49 3.03 16.16
C PRO A 48 5.51 2.10 16.80
N THR A 49 5.05 1.03 17.48
CA THR A 49 5.95 0.05 18.11
C THR A 49 6.83 -0.66 17.09
N LEU A 50 6.25 -1.02 15.94
CA LEU A 50 6.97 -1.69 14.87
C LEU A 50 7.93 -0.74 14.14
N GLU A 51 7.57 0.55 13.99
CA GLU A 51 8.47 1.58 13.47
C GLU A 51 9.72 1.70 14.34
N THR A 52 9.53 1.83 15.66
CA THR A 52 10.64 1.86 16.63
C THR A 52 11.52 0.62 16.53
N ALA A 53 10.93 -0.57 16.39
CA ALA A 53 11.69 -1.81 16.22
C ALA A 53 12.52 -1.83 14.92
N TRP A 54 11.98 -1.30 13.83
CA TRP A 54 12.70 -1.17 12.56
C TRP A 54 13.87 -0.20 12.63
N LEU A 55 13.69 0.96 13.27
CA LEU A 55 14.75 1.93 13.48
C LEU A 55 15.86 1.34 14.39
N ALA A 56 15.47 0.64 15.46
CA ALA A 56 16.41 -0.06 16.33
C ALA A 56 17.20 -1.16 15.59
N TYR A 57 16.53 -1.94 14.73
CA TYR A 57 17.16 -2.90 13.84
C TYR A 57 18.22 -2.23 12.95
N ALA A 58 17.84 -1.17 12.26
CA ALA A 58 18.74 -0.46 11.35
C ALA A 58 19.93 0.15 12.08
N ALA A 59 19.71 0.82 13.21
CA ALA A 59 20.74 1.45 14.02
C ALA A 59 21.72 0.42 14.62
N ARG A 60 21.25 -0.77 14.98
CA ARG A 60 22.11 -1.78 15.64
C ARG A 60 22.81 -2.70 14.64
N TYR A 61 22.16 -3.10 13.57
CA TYR A 61 22.63 -4.16 12.71
C TYR A 61 23.10 -3.68 11.32
N LEU A 62 22.71 -2.46 10.93
CA LEU A 62 23.08 -1.88 9.64
C LEU A 62 23.95 -0.63 9.74
N ALA A 63 24.13 -0.02 10.93
CA ALA A 63 24.80 1.28 11.10
C ALA A 63 26.17 1.39 10.45
N GLY A 64 26.97 0.31 10.49
CA GLY A 64 28.35 0.31 9.94
C GLY A 64 28.44 0.45 8.42
N GLN A 65 27.33 0.32 7.71
CA GLN A 65 27.26 0.33 6.24
C GLN A 65 26.30 1.38 5.67
N LEU A 66 25.41 1.93 6.48
CA LEU A 66 24.50 2.97 6.03
C LEU A 66 25.25 4.29 5.78
N ARG A 67 24.92 4.94 4.66
CA ARG A 67 25.49 6.26 4.28
C ARG A 67 24.77 7.44 4.91
N ALA A 68 23.59 7.19 5.49
CA ALA A 68 22.77 8.18 6.18
C ALA A 68 21.98 7.50 7.29
N GLU A 69 21.49 8.28 8.24
CA GLU A 69 20.59 7.79 9.30
C GLU A 69 19.37 7.06 8.74
N PRO A 70 18.89 6.00 9.41
CA PRO A 70 17.66 5.35 9.04
C PRO A 70 16.48 6.33 9.00
N LEU A 71 15.74 6.34 7.90
CA LEU A 71 14.64 7.27 7.68
C LEU A 71 13.28 6.59 7.96
N ALA A 72 12.50 7.15 8.89
CA ALA A 72 11.08 6.86 9.00
C ALA A 72 10.28 7.92 8.25
N VAL A 73 9.28 7.48 7.49
CA VAL A 73 8.35 8.41 6.80
C VAL A 73 7.36 8.96 7.81
N THR A 74 7.48 10.24 8.12
CA THR A 74 6.63 10.98 9.05
C THR A 74 6.10 12.25 8.39
N ASN A 75 5.27 13.01 9.09
CA ASN A 75 4.77 14.30 8.60
C ASN A 75 5.90 15.34 8.37
N ALA A 76 7.06 15.17 9.01
CA ALA A 76 8.22 16.03 8.81
C ALA A 76 9.07 15.60 7.61
N THR A 77 8.86 14.40 7.07
CA THR A 77 9.63 13.88 5.94
C THR A 77 9.29 14.65 4.67
N ARG A 78 10.32 15.07 3.94
CA ARG A 78 10.14 15.72 2.64
C ARG A 78 9.63 14.70 1.63
N THR A 79 8.37 14.84 1.23
CA THR A 79 7.71 13.94 0.27
C THR A 79 7.47 14.59 -1.09
N GLY A 80 7.54 15.92 -1.14
CA GLY A 80 7.18 16.71 -2.30
C GLY A 80 5.67 16.72 -2.60
N ILE A 81 4.84 16.08 -1.77
CA ILE A 81 3.37 16.19 -1.80
C ILE A 81 2.94 16.98 -0.57
N LYS A 82 2.08 17.98 -0.75
CA LYS A 82 1.47 18.70 0.35
C LYS A 82 0.24 17.91 0.83
N VAL A 83 0.19 17.58 2.12
CA VAL A 83 -1.00 16.96 2.72
C VAL A 83 -1.99 18.08 3.06
N ALA A 84 -3.13 18.12 2.39
CA ALA A 84 -4.15 19.17 2.49
C ALA A 84 -5.44 18.66 3.16
N THR A 85 -5.34 17.67 4.03
CA THR A 85 -6.43 17.19 4.89
C THR A 85 -6.59 18.10 6.10
N GLU A 86 -7.74 18.06 6.78
CA GLU A 86 -7.99 18.81 8.01
C GLU A 86 -6.96 18.48 9.10
N ASN A 87 -6.61 17.20 9.23
CA ASN A 87 -5.58 16.74 10.15
C ASN A 87 -4.51 15.91 9.41
N PRO A 88 -3.42 16.54 8.94
CA PRO A 88 -2.36 15.84 8.23
C PRO A 88 -1.68 14.71 9.02
N SER A 89 -1.69 14.79 10.36
CA SER A 89 -1.06 13.78 11.22
C SER A 89 -1.81 12.45 11.28
N GLU A 90 -3.06 12.41 10.86
CA GLU A 90 -3.89 11.19 10.81
C GLU A 90 -3.69 10.39 9.52
N VAL A 91 -3.02 10.96 8.52
CA VAL A 91 -2.80 10.27 7.25
C VAL A 91 -1.69 9.24 7.40
N GLY A 92 -2.01 7.97 7.13
CA GLY A 92 -1.04 6.89 7.15
C GLY A 92 0.12 7.13 6.20
N ALA A 93 1.34 6.85 6.65
CA ALA A 93 2.56 7.05 5.87
C ALA A 93 2.55 6.27 4.55
N ASP A 94 1.98 5.08 4.52
CA ASP A 94 1.81 4.23 3.34
C ASP A 94 0.98 4.91 2.24
N ARG A 95 -0.08 5.63 2.61
CA ARG A 95 -0.93 6.37 1.68
C ARG A 95 -0.17 7.51 0.99
N ILE A 96 0.64 8.25 1.76
CA ILE A 96 1.49 9.33 1.22
C ILE A 96 2.59 8.74 0.33
N VAL A 97 3.22 7.66 0.74
CA VAL A 97 4.24 6.96 -0.06
C VAL A 97 3.68 6.51 -1.41
N ASN A 98 2.49 5.92 -1.42
CA ASN A 98 1.80 5.52 -2.65
C ASN A 98 1.48 6.73 -3.55
N ALA A 99 1.00 7.83 -2.95
CA ALA A 99 0.70 9.08 -3.67
C ALA A 99 1.96 9.68 -4.33
N VAL A 100 3.11 9.65 -3.63
CA VAL A 100 4.41 10.11 -4.16
C VAL A 100 4.81 9.31 -5.40
N ALA A 101 4.74 7.98 -5.33
CA ALA A 101 5.08 7.13 -6.48
C ALA A 101 4.17 7.37 -7.67
N ALA A 102 2.86 7.47 -7.42
CA ALA A 102 1.87 7.72 -8.47
C ALA A 102 2.08 9.11 -9.10
N TRP A 103 2.33 10.13 -8.29
CA TRP A 103 2.62 11.47 -8.80
C TRP A 103 3.90 11.51 -9.64
N GLN A 104 4.97 10.87 -9.20
CA GLN A 104 6.21 10.80 -9.97
C GLN A 104 6.00 10.17 -11.35
N ARG A 105 5.07 9.23 -11.45
CA ARG A 105 4.75 8.54 -12.70
C ARG A 105 3.91 9.37 -13.65
N PHE A 106 2.92 10.11 -13.13
CA PHE A 106 1.89 10.71 -13.97
C PHE A 106 1.94 12.23 -14.05
N ALA A 107 2.43 12.91 -13.02
CA ALA A 107 2.43 14.37 -12.87
C ALA A 107 1.06 15.00 -13.24
N ALA A 108 -0.02 14.39 -12.80
CA ALA A 108 -1.41 14.75 -13.13
C ALA A 108 -2.32 14.46 -11.92
N PRO A 109 -3.55 15.01 -11.87
CA PRO A 109 -4.54 14.60 -10.88
C PRO A 109 -4.71 13.09 -10.91
N LEU A 110 -4.78 12.46 -9.73
CA LEU A 110 -4.78 10.99 -9.67
C LEU A 110 -5.56 10.45 -8.48
N ILE A 111 -5.98 9.20 -8.62
CA ILE A 111 -6.55 8.39 -7.56
C ILE A 111 -5.71 7.12 -7.45
N VAL A 112 -5.14 6.88 -6.27
CA VAL A 112 -4.52 5.59 -5.93
C VAL A 112 -5.54 4.72 -5.22
N ILE A 113 -5.61 3.43 -5.57
CA ILE A 113 -6.44 2.46 -4.88
C ILE A 113 -5.52 1.38 -4.33
N ASP A 114 -5.45 1.26 -2.99
CA ASP A 114 -4.66 0.21 -2.34
C ASP A 114 -5.59 -0.88 -1.81
N PHE A 115 -5.38 -2.11 -2.25
CA PHE A 115 -6.11 -3.31 -1.84
C PHE A 115 -5.31 -4.09 -0.78
N GLY A 116 -5.20 -3.49 0.39
CA GLY A 116 -4.54 -4.03 1.57
C GLY A 116 -5.52 -4.63 2.59
N THR A 117 -5.19 -4.46 3.88
CA THR A 117 -6.07 -4.78 5.01
C THR A 117 -7.37 -4.00 4.93
N ALA A 118 -7.30 -2.73 4.56
CA ALA A 118 -8.40 -1.91 4.07
C ALA A 118 -8.26 -1.70 2.56
N ILE A 119 -9.33 -1.30 1.89
CA ILE A 119 -9.26 -0.71 0.55
C ILE A 119 -9.28 0.79 0.75
N THR A 120 -8.21 1.48 0.33
CA THR A 120 -8.15 2.93 0.39
C THR A 120 -8.21 3.54 -1.00
N PHE A 121 -8.85 4.70 -1.09
CA PHE A 121 -8.84 5.57 -2.26
C PHE A 121 -8.16 6.87 -1.86
N ASP A 122 -7.09 7.22 -2.52
CA ASP A 122 -6.22 8.34 -2.19
C ASP A 122 -6.20 9.34 -3.34
N CYS A 123 -6.69 10.56 -3.11
CA CYS A 123 -6.86 11.58 -4.13
C CYS A 123 -5.74 12.63 -4.07
N VAL A 124 -5.11 12.90 -5.21
CA VAL A 124 -4.14 13.98 -5.37
C VAL A 124 -4.59 14.89 -6.50
N ASN A 125 -4.67 16.20 -6.22
CA ASN A 125 -5.10 17.20 -7.20
C ASN A 125 -3.96 17.67 -8.14
N ALA A 126 -4.29 18.52 -9.10
CA ALA A 126 -3.33 19.07 -10.06
C ALA A 126 -2.22 19.92 -9.41
N ASN A 127 -2.44 20.44 -8.21
CA ASN A 127 -1.46 21.24 -7.46
C ASN A 127 -0.51 20.37 -6.62
N ARG A 128 -0.54 19.05 -6.82
CA ARG A 128 0.26 18.09 -6.03
C ARG A 128 -0.11 18.09 -4.55
N GLU A 129 -1.39 18.26 -4.24
CA GLU A 129 -1.91 18.22 -2.90
C GLU A 129 -2.69 16.91 -2.69
N TYR A 130 -2.34 16.19 -1.63
CA TYR A 130 -3.10 15.03 -1.16
C TYR A 130 -4.33 15.53 -0.41
N LEU A 131 -5.51 15.25 -0.94
CA LEU A 131 -6.78 15.77 -0.45
C LEU A 131 -7.47 14.83 0.56
N GLY A 132 -6.97 13.61 0.73
CA GLY A 132 -7.67 12.55 1.45
C GLY A 132 -8.30 11.56 0.49
N GLY A 133 -9.46 10.99 0.86
CA GLY A 133 -10.15 10.00 0.04
C GLY A 133 -11.13 9.15 0.83
N ALA A 134 -11.22 7.85 0.52
CA ALA A 134 -12.16 6.93 1.17
C ALA A 134 -11.44 5.68 1.70
N ILE A 135 -12.01 5.07 2.74
CA ILE A 135 -11.51 3.84 3.33
C ILE A 135 -12.68 2.85 3.48
N LEU A 136 -12.47 1.63 3.00
CA LEU A 136 -13.44 0.54 3.09
C LEU A 136 -12.76 -0.72 3.66
N PRO A 137 -13.55 -1.66 4.20
CA PRO A 137 -13.00 -2.95 4.62
C PRO A 137 -12.33 -3.67 3.44
N GLY A 138 -11.12 -4.20 3.65
CA GLY A 138 -10.47 -5.05 2.68
C GLY A 138 -11.17 -6.40 2.51
N LEU A 139 -10.86 -7.10 1.43
CA LEU A 139 -11.49 -8.38 1.09
C LEU A 139 -11.33 -9.43 2.20
N GLY A 140 -10.13 -9.50 2.82
CA GLY A 140 -9.88 -10.41 3.93
C GLY A 140 -10.75 -10.12 5.16
N ILE A 141 -10.86 -8.84 5.55
CA ILE A 141 -11.73 -8.41 6.66
C ILE A 141 -13.20 -8.73 6.35
N SER A 142 -13.63 -8.48 5.11
CA SER A 142 -15.01 -8.75 4.68
C SER A 142 -15.34 -10.25 4.74
N LEU A 143 -14.42 -11.11 4.31
CA LEU A 143 -14.53 -12.57 4.41
C LEU A 143 -14.60 -13.05 5.87
N ASP A 144 -13.67 -12.57 6.69
CA ASP A 144 -13.62 -12.94 8.11
C ASP A 144 -14.89 -12.48 8.84
N ALA A 145 -15.42 -11.28 8.50
CA ALA A 145 -16.67 -10.77 9.07
C ALA A 145 -17.88 -11.62 8.65
N LEU A 146 -17.97 -12.02 7.38
CA LEU A 146 -19.03 -12.92 6.91
C LEU A 146 -19.00 -14.26 7.65
N ALA A 147 -17.83 -14.89 7.78
CA ALA A 147 -17.70 -16.17 8.48
C ALA A 147 -17.97 -16.04 9.99
N ALA A 148 -17.48 -14.98 10.63
CA ALA A 148 -17.57 -14.81 12.08
C ALA A 148 -18.94 -14.31 12.56
N ARG A 149 -19.69 -13.56 11.72
CA ARG A 149 -20.96 -12.91 12.09
C ARG A 149 -22.18 -13.61 11.55
N THR A 150 -22.04 -14.73 10.85
CA THR A 150 -23.17 -15.50 10.31
C THR A 150 -23.11 -16.94 10.80
N ALA A 151 -24.31 -17.55 10.97
CA ALA A 151 -24.39 -18.91 11.52
C ALA A 151 -24.01 -20.01 10.53
N LYS A 152 -24.02 -19.74 9.22
CA LYS A 152 -23.93 -20.79 8.18
C LYS A 152 -22.96 -20.48 7.05
N LEU A 153 -22.39 -19.26 6.98
CA LEU A 153 -21.44 -18.94 5.92
C LEU A 153 -20.05 -19.46 6.26
N PRO A 154 -19.45 -20.28 5.38
CA PRO A 154 -18.11 -20.79 5.59
C PRO A 154 -17.04 -19.69 5.32
N ARG A 155 -15.85 -19.89 5.86
CA ARG A 155 -14.68 -19.17 5.39
C ARG A 155 -14.33 -19.64 3.97
N VAL A 156 -14.17 -18.71 3.04
CA VAL A 156 -13.96 -18.99 1.62
C VAL A 156 -12.62 -18.39 1.18
N ASP A 157 -11.87 -19.14 0.38
CA ASP A 157 -10.71 -18.59 -0.32
C ASP A 157 -11.16 -17.92 -1.64
N ILE A 158 -10.61 -16.73 -1.90
CA ILE A 158 -10.90 -15.93 -3.10
C ILE A 158 -9.75 -15.96 -4.10
N ASP A 159 -9.03 -17.07 -4.13
CA ASP A 159 -7.86 -17.32 -4.97
C ASP A 159 -8.17 -17.53 -6.46
N ARG A 160 -9.43 -17.76 -6.79
CA ARG A 160 -9.92 -18.01 -8.16
C ARG A 160 -11.20 -17.22 -8.47
N PRO A 161 -11.45 -16.91 -9.76
CA PRO A 161 -12.69 -16.27 -10.18
C PRO A 161 -13.92 -17.14 -9.88
N PRO A 162 -15.12 -16.53 -9.73
CA PRO A 162 -16.36 -17.27 -9.72
C PRO A 162 -16.65 -17.86 -11.11
N GLU A 163 -17.21 -19.07 -11.17
CA GLU A 163 -17.57 -19.68 -12.43
C GLU A 163 -18.73 -18.92 -13.15
N SER A 164 -19.59 -18.29 -12.36
CA SER A 164 -20.72 -17.48 -12.83
C SER A 164 -21.02 -16.37 -11.81
N ILE A 165 -21.56 -15.24 -12.31
CA ILE A 165 -22.04 -14.15 -11.44
C ILE A 165 -23.18 -14.63 -10.52
N ILE A 166 -24.01 -15.55 -10.99
CA ILE A 166 -25.03 -16.21 -10.16
C ILE A 166 -24.37 -17.45 -9.55
N GLY A 167 -23.88 -17.31 -8.31
CA GLY A 167 -23.31 -18.42 -7.56
C GLY A 167 -24.36 -19.47 -7.22
N ARG A 168 -24.13 -20.71 -7.64
CA ARG A 168 -25.03 -21.84 -7.36
C ARG A 168 -24.72 -22.55 -6.04
N THR A 169 -23.59 -22.24 -5.44
CA THR A 169 -23.18 -22.67 -4.10
C THR A 169 -22.97 -21.44 -3.22
N THR A 170 -23.01 -21.60 -1.90
CA THR A 170 -22.69 -20.52 -0.97
C THR A 170 -21.28 -19.96 -1.20
N VAL A 171 -20.33 -20.84 -1.49
CA VAL A 171 -18.94 -20.47 -1.76
C VAL A 171 -18.85 -19.57 -3.00
N ASP A 172 -19.48 -19.97 -4.11
CA ASP A 172 -19.45 -19.19 -5.35
C ASP A 172 -20.25 -17.90 -5.24
N ALA A 173 -21.34 -17.90 -4.47
CA ALA A 173 -22.10 -16.68 -4.20
C ALA A 173 -21.25 -15.66 -3.40
N ILE A 174 -20.49 -16.10 -2.40
CA ILE A 174 -19.54 -15.24 -1.66
C ILE A 174 -18.42 -14.73 -2.58
N ARG A 175 -17.80 -15.60 -3.39
CA ARG A 175 -16.79 -15.17 -4.37
C ARG A 175 -17.32 -14.14 -5.34
N SER A 176 -18.46 -14.42 -5.95
CA SER A 176 -19.09 -13.50 -6.89
C SER A 176 -19.40 -12.15 -6.25
N GLY A 177 -20.01 -12.15 -5.07
CA GLY A 177 -20.31 -10.92 -4.33
C GLY A 177 -19.08 -10.11 -4.01
N LEU A 178 -18.01 -10.76 -3.52
CA LEU A 178 -16.79 -10.05 -3.14
C LEU A 178 -15.99 -9.58 -4.34
N LEU A 179 -15.72 -10.42 -5.33
CA LEU A 179 -14.85 -10.04 -6.45
C LEU A 179 -15.58 -9.07 -7.40
N VAL A 180 -16.74 -9.47 -7.89
CA VAL A 180 -17.50 -8.66 -8.87
C VAL A 180 -18.12 -7.44 -8.18
N GLY A 181 -18.66 -7.62 -6.98
CA GLY A 181 -19.22 -6.51 -6.18
C GLY A 181 -18.18 -5.47 -5.83
N THR A 182 -16.96 -5.89 -5.44
CA THR A 182 -15.84 -4.95 -5.18
C THR A 182 -15.42 -4.22 -6.45
N GLY A 183 -15.34 -4.90 -7.62
CA GLY A 183 -15.06 -4.26 -8.90
C GLY A 183 -16.06 -3.16 -9.23
N GLY A 184 -17.34 -3.44 -9.10
CA GLY A 184 -18.41 -2.45 -9.31
C GLY A 184 -18.39 -1.30 -8.28
N MET A 185 -18.07 -1.61 -7.03
CA MET A 185 -17.86 -0.60 -5.98
C MET A 185 -16.69 0.31 -6.32
N VAL A 186 -15.56 -0.25 -6.79
CA VAL A 186 -14.39 0.52 -7.24
C VAL A 186 -14.79 1.50 -8.35
N ASP A 187 -15.48 1.03 -9.38
CA ASP A 187 -15.92 1.88 -10.48
C ASP A 187 -16.80 3.03 -9.99
N ARG A 188 -17.76 2.74 -9.09
CA ARG A 188 -18.63 3.77 -8.54
C ARG A 188 -17.89 4.77 -7.67
N MET A 189 -16.95 4.33 -6.84
CA MET A 189 -16.14 5.22 -6.01
C MET A 189 -15.25 6.13 -6.87
N VAL A 190 -14.59 5.56 -7.86
CA VAL A 190 -13.77 6.33 -8.82
C VAL A 190 -14.62 7.40 -9.51
N ASP A 191 -15.82 7.04 -9.98
CA ASP A 191 -16.74 7.98 -10.61
C ASP A 191 -17.08 9.18 -9.72
N ARG A 192 -17.32 8.94 -8.44
CA ARG A 192 -17.67 10.00 -7.49
C ARG A 192 -16.46 10.85 -7.11
N LEU A 193 -15.34 10.23 -6.78
CA LEU A 193 -14.10 10.93 -6.41
C LEU A 193 -13.55 11.75 -7.58
N ALA A 194 -13.61 11.21 -8.79
CA ALA A 194 -13.18 11.91 -9.98
C ALA A 194 -14.00 13.19 -10.23
N ALA A 195 -15.31 13.14 -10.03
CA ALA A 195 -16.19 14.31 -10.21
C ALA A 195 -15.95 15.42 -9.16
N GLU A 196 -15.39 15.08 -8.00
CA GLU A 196 -14.98 16.05 -6.98
C GLU A 196 -13.56 16.58 -7.19
N LEU A 197 -12.70 15.78 -7.85
CA LEU A 197 -11.29 16.10 -8.04
C LEU A 197 -11.06 17.09 -9.18
N THR A 198 -11.83 17.00 -10.27
CA THR A 198 -11.74 17.88 -11.46
C THR A 198 -12.94 17.74 -12.38
N ASP A 199 -13.26 18.79 -13.11
CA ASP A 199 -14.29 18.77 -14.16
C ASP A 199 -13.87 17.95 -15.38
N ASP A 200 -12.57 17.84 -15.67
CA ASP A 200 -12.03 16.99 -16.73
C ASP A 200 -11.63 15.61 -16.23
N ARG A 201 -12.56 14.67 -16.35
CA ARG A 201 -12.33 13.25 -15.97
C ARG A 201 -11.20 12.57 -16.74
N ASN A 202 -10.91 13.01 -17.96
CA ASN A 202 -9.85 12.42 -18.78
C ASN A 202 -8.44 12.83 -18.29
N ALA A 203 -8.35 13.93 -17.55
CA ALA A 203 -7.11 14.36 -16.93
C ALA A 203 -6.67 13.45 -15.77
N ILE A 204 -7.61 12.71 -15.14
CA ILE A 204 -7.33 11.87 -13.98
C ILE A 204 -6.59 10.61 -14.38
N ARG A 205 -5.57 10.28 -13.59
CA ARG A 205 -4.86 9.00 -13.67
C ARG A 205 -5.27 8.10 -12.51
N LEU A 206 -5.46 6.82 -12.81
CA LEU A 206 -5.85 5.83 -11.83
C LEU A 206 -4.78 4.74 -11.75
N ILE A 207 -4.43 4.33 -10.54
CA ILE A 207 -3.48 3.23 -10.31
C ILE A 207 -3.91 2.42 -9.10
N GLY A 208 -3.94 1.11 -9.26
CA GLY A 208 -4.13 0.17 -8.17
C GLY A 208 -2.82 -0.38 -7.64
N THR A 209 -2.80 -0.68 -6.35
CA THR A 209 -1.71 -1.39 -5.67
C THR A 209 -2.27 -2.30 -4.59
N GLY A 210 -1.39 -2.96 -3.84
CA GLY A 210 -1.78 -3.89 -2.78
C GLY A 210 -1.95 -5.33 -3.26
N GLY A 211 -1.94 -6.23 -2.30
CA GLY A 211 -1.86 -7.68 -2.57
C GLY A 211 -3.06 -8.27 -3.29
N MET A 212 -4.23 -7.63 -3.20
CA MET A 212 -5.48 -8.12 -3.80
C MET A 212 -5.88 -7.35 -5.07
N ALA A 213 -5.12 -6.35 -5.50
CA ALA A 213 -5.45 -5.52 -6.66
C ALA A 213 -5.64 -6.35 -7.94
N HIS A 214 -4.79 -7.34 -8.17
CA HIS A 214 -4.84 -8.22 -9.33
C HIS A 214 -6.11 -9.10 -9.40
N LEU A 215 -6.71 -9.41 -8.24
CA LEU A 215 -7.96 -10.17 -8.17
C LEU A 215 -9.18 -9.32 -8.54
N ILE A 216 -9.12 -8.01 -8.29
CA ILE A 216 -10.25 -7.09 -8.51
C ILE A 216 -10.19 -6.45 -9.89
N ALA A 217 -8.99 -6.19 -10.42
CA ALA A 217 -8.81 -5.54 -11.72
C ALA A 217 -9.66 -6.14 -12.86
N PRO A 218 -9.83 -7.47 -13.00
CA PRO A 218 -10.67 -8.04 -14.03
C PRO A 218 -12.17 -7.67 -13.95
N TYR A 219 -12.63 -7.20 -12.79
CA TYR A 219 -14.03 -6.88 -12.52
C TYR A 219 -14.31 -5.37 -12.45
N SER A 220 -13.28 -4.53 -12.64
CA SER A 220 -13.39 -3.08 -12.65
C SER A 220 -13.05 -2.52 -14.02
N LYS A 221 -13.90 -1.66 -14.56
CA LYS A 221 -13.64 -0.94 -15.82
C LYS A 221 -12.62 0.18 -15.63
N SER A 222 -12.59 0.75 -14.44
CA SER A 222 -11.73 1.88 -14.10
C SER A 222 -10.30 1.44 -13.78
N LEU A 223 -10.13 0.27 -13.14
CA LEU A 223 -8.83 -0.22 -12.65
C LEU A 223 -8.05 -0.95 -13.76
N GLN A 224 -7.50 -0.21 -14.71
CA GLN A 224 -6.75 -0.76 -15.84
C GLN A 224 -5.26 -0.90 -15.58
N LEU A 225 -4.73 -0.22 -14.56
CA LEU A 225 -3.32 -0.23 -14.22
C LEU A 225 -3.12 -0.65 -12.78
N VAL A 226 -2.34 -1.70 -12.58
CA VAL A 226 -1.93 -2.19 -11.25
C VAL A 226 -0.41 -2.20 -11.16
N ASP A 227 0.13 -1.60 -10.10
CA ASP A 227 1.56 -1.68 -9.76
C ASP A 227 1.72 -2.29 -8.36
N PRO A 228 2.10 -3.56 -8.25
CA PRO A 228 2.27 -4.23 -6.97
C PRO A 228 3.43 -3.66 -6.13
N HIS A 229 4.35 -2.93 -6.76
CA HIS A 229 5.53 -2.37 -6.12
C HIS A 229 5.44 -0.85 -5.89
N LEU A 230 4.24 -0.27 -6.03
CA LEU A 230 4.04 1.18 -5.93
C LEU A 230 4.61 1.75 -4.62
N THR A 231 4.33 1.09 -3.49
CA THR A 231 4.83 1.51 -2.17
C THR A 231 6.35 1.46 -2.10
N LEU A 232 6.99 0.42 -2.63
CA LEU A 232 8.46 0.33 -2.64
C LEU A 232 9.09 1.43 -3.51
N ARG A 233 8.47 1.78 -4.64
CA ARG A 233 8.91 2.90 -5.48
C ARG A 233 8.76 4.23 -4.76
N GLY A 234 7.66 4.44 -4.06
CA GLY A 234 7.45 5.64 -3.28
C GLY A 234 8.45 5.81 -2.15
N LEU A 235 8.76 4.74 -1.45
CA LEU A 235 9.82 4.73 -0.43
C LEU A 235 11.17 5.09 -1.03
N GLN A 236 11.55 4.51 -2.17
CA GLN A 236 12.79 4.83 -2.86
C GLN A 236 12.86 6.32 -3.22
N ILE A 237 11.81 6.86 -3.83
CA ILE A 237 11.74 8.29 -4.22
C ILE A 237 11.91 9.20 -2.98
N ILE A 238 11.20 8.90 -1.89
CA ILE A 238 11.29 9.67 -0.65
C ILE A 238 12.69 9.56 -0.05
N TYR A 239 13.29 8.38 -0.02
CA TYR A 239 14.66 8.20 0.45
C TYR A 239 15.64 9.08 -0.35
N GLU A 240 15.54 9.06 -1.66
CA GLU A 240 16.40 9.86 -2.55
C GLU A 240 16.23 11.37 -2.35
N MET A 241 15.02 11.83 -2.07
CA MET A 241 14.75 13.24 -1.75
C MET A 241 15.40 13.68 -0.43
N ASN A 242 15.60 12.77 0.51
CA ASN A 242 16.06 13.10 1.88
C ASN A 242 17.51 12.75 2.16
N ARG A 243 18.15 11.86 1.37
CA ARG A 243 19.53 11.41 1.60
C ARG A 243 20.62 12.49 1.47
N GLY A 244 20.32 13.61 0.84
CA GLY A 244 21.27 14.71 0.59
C GLY A 244 21.19 15.86 1.61
N HIS A 245 20.41 15.74 2.67
CA HIS A 245 20.12 16.80 3.65
C HIS A 245 20.61 16.46 5.07
N ALA A 246 21.40 15.40 5.24
CA ALA A 246 22.16 15.20 6.46
C ALA A 246 23.38 16.13 6.39
N ALA A 247 23.20 17.36 6.88
CA ALA A 247 24.30 18.30 7.14
C ALA A 247 24.89 18.02 8.51
#